data_c42025cd5b8b1c249e393873bc4aeb94
#
_entry.id   c42025cd5b8b1c249e393873bc4aeb94
#
_cell.length_a   1.000
_cell.length_b   1.000
_cell.length_c   1.000
_cell.angle_alpha   90.00
_cell.angle_beta   90.00
_cell.angle_gamma   90.00
#
_symmetry.space_group_name_H-M   'P 1'
#
loop_
_entity.id
_entity.type
_entity.pdbx_description
1 polymer ?
#
loop_
_entity_poly.entity_id
_entity_poly.type
_entity_poly.pdbx_seq_one_letter_code
_entity_poly.pdbx_strand_id
1 'polypeptide(L)'
;MNKPSMKSLFANRFVQSILLSGLFLQLGIWVRNFAILMFVTEQTHKDPFAISMISVAEFAPIFLFSFIGGTFADRWRPKLTMVVCDLLSALSVFAVLLALVFGGWKAIFFATLVSSVLSQFSQPSAMKLFKLHVPESLMQMGMSMNQTIQSLFTVLGPIIGTLIYFQFGIYVSIAIMGTCFLVSALVLAFLPADQKVETVVKTEVSQEMKMGLRYVFSNKLFLYMGGFFLAAGMGLGLINPLGIFLVTDNLGLSVQNLQWFTAINGVGMILGGVGAMVLSQKVKPQTMLLVGFISSAVSVAVLGNVKLVAVALIAQFLSGVMGPPIHIACNTLILTNAEESFVGRVNGILNPLFIGGMVLNMSLVGILKEQFPLGMLYVMASSLFIIGAIAMLPMQRMKQAKQVKIAQMQHH
;
A
#
# COMPACT_ATOMS: atom_id res chain seq x y z
N MET A 1 20.57 -31.88 -0.15
CA MET A 1 19.68 -30.74 0.24
C MET A 1 18.29 -31.03 -0.34
N ASN A 2 17.30 -31.22 0.51
CA ASN A 2 15.91 -31.43 0.05
C ASN A 2 15.44 -30.20 -0.73
N LYS A 3 14.87 -30.42 -1.92
CA LYS A 3 14.26 -29.33 -2.72
C LYS A 3 13.19 -28.63 -1.89
N PRO A 4 13.12 -27.30 -1.91
CA PRO A 4 12.08 -26.55 -1.20
C PRO A 4 10.70 -27.04 -1.68
N SER A 5 9.87 -27.48 -0.75
CA SER A 5 8.54 -28.01 -1.04
C SER A 5 7.48 -27.28 -0.22
N MET A 6 6.25 -27.21 -0.73
CA MET A 6 5.12 -26.65 0.02
C MET A 6 4.93 -27.35 1.38
N LYS A 7 5.16 -28.68 1.44
CA LYS A 7 5.08 -29.43 2.71
C LYS A 7 6.11 -28.96 3.74
N SER A 8 7.36 -28.69 3.30
CA SER A 8 8.41 -28.19 4.21
C SER A 8 8.17 -26.77 4.68
N LEU A 9 7.54 -25.93 3.85
CA LEU A 9 7.13 -24.58 4.24
C LEU A 9 6.05 -24.63 5.33
N PHE A 10 4.99 -25.41 5.09
CA PHE A 10 3.90 -25.57 6.06
C PHE A 10 4.25 -26.45 7.28
N ALA A 11 5.39 -27.12 7.30
CA ALA A 11 5.91 -27.77 8.51
C ALA A 11 6.51 -26.76 9.49
N ASN A 12 6.87 -25.55 9.05
CA ASN A 12 7.44 -24.53 9.91
C ASN A 12 6.33 -23.74 10.63
N ARG A 13 6.28 -23.87 11.96
CA ARG A 13 5.29 -23.20 12.82
C ARG A 13 5.31 -21.68 12.72
N PHE A 14 6.48 -21.07 12.52
CA PHE A 14 6.59 -19.62 12.33
C PHE A 14 5.91 -19.17 11.03
N VAL A 15 6.13 -19.91 9.93
CA VAL A 15 5.47 -19.63 8.66
C VAL A 15 3.96 -19.74 8.78
N GLN A 16 3.46 -20.84 9.38
CA GLN A 16 2.03 -21.04 9.61
C GLN A 16 1.42 -19.89 10.39
N SER A 17 2.04 -19.53 11.52
CA SER A 17 1.52 -18.48 12.40
C SER A 17 1.56 -17.11 11.77
N ILE A 18 2.63 -16.75 11.04
CA ILE A 18 2.73 -15.44 10.36
C ILE A 18 1.71 -15.35 9.22
N LEU A 19 1.54 -16.41 8.41
CA LEU A 19 0.57 -16.40 7.33
C LEU A 19 -0.86 -16.39 7.86
N LEU A 20 -1.16 -17.16 8.92
CA LEU A 20 -2.48 -17.19 9.53
C LEU A 20 -2.82 -15.86 10.21
N SER A 21 -1.89 -15.29 10.97
CA SER A 21 -2.00 -13.94 11.52
C SER A 21 -2.24 -12.91 10.41
N GLY A 22 -1.42 -12.95 9.34
CA GLY A 22 -1.58 -12.07 8.18
C GLY A 22 -2.96 -12.19 7.52
N LEU A 23 -3.54 -13.39 7.44
CA LEU A 23 -4.87 -13.61 6.89
C LEU A 23 -5.95 -12.94 7.75
N PHE A 24 -5.91 -13.10 9.08
CA PHE A 24 -6.84 -12.43 9.98
C PHE A 24 -6.67 -10.91 9.96
N LEU A 25 -5.42 -10.42 9.93
CA LEU A 25 -5.15 -8.98 9.82
C LEU A 25 -5.73 -8.41 8.52
N GLN A 26 -5.52 -9.07 7.39
CA GLN A 26 -6.08 -8.62 6.11
C GLN A 26 -7.61 -8.59 6.14
N LEU A 27 -8.24 -9.65 6.66
CA LEU A 27 -9.69 -9.67 6.82
C LEU A 27 -10.19 -8.50 7.67
N GLY A 28 -9.58 -8.30 8.85
CA GLY A 28 -9.95 -7.19 9.75
C GLY A 28 -9.76 -5.80 9.10
N ILE A 29 -8.64 -5.59 8.40
CA ILE A 29 -8.34 -4.32 7.71
C ILE A 29 -9.36 -4.03 6.61
N TRP A 30 -9.68 -5.00 5.76
CA TRP A 30 -10.63 -4.79 4.65
C TRP A 30 -12.07 -4.60 5.14
N VAL A 31 -12.50 -5.37 6.15
CA VAL A 31 -13.80 -5.14 6.79
C VAL A 31 -13.86 -3.75 7.40
N ARG A 32 -12.82 -3.32 8.12
CA ARG A 32 -12.72 -1.96 8.65
C ARG A 32 -12.85 -0.91 7.56
N ASN A 33 -12.01 -1.00 6.53
CA ASN A 33 -11.91 0.06 5.51
C ASN A 33 -13.26 0.29 4.83
N PHE A 34 -13.93 -0.78 4.45
CA PHE A 34 -15.23 -0.67 3.78
C PHE A 34 -16.36 -0.33 4.74
N ALA A 35 -16.42 -0.93 5.93
CA ALA A 35 -17.45 -0.60 6.92
C ALA A 35 -17.37 0.86 7.38
N ILE A 36 -16.17 1.36 7.66
CA ILE A 36 -15.98 2.77 8.06
C ILE A 36 -16.35 3.71 6.91
N LEU A 37 -15.91 3.41 5.69
CA LEU A 37 -16.24 4.23 4.52
C LEU A 37 -17.75 4.30 4.30
N MET A 38 -18.45 3.16 4.32
CA MET A 38 -19.91 3.13 4.14
C MET A 38 -20.62 3.86 5.26
N PHE A 39 -20.26 3.58 6.51
CA PHE A 39 -20.87 4.21 7.68
C PHE A 39 -20.68 5.73 7.70
N VAL A 40 -19.47 6.22 7.48
CA VAL A 40 -19.21 7.67 7.46
C VAL A 40 -19.94 8.33 6.29
N THR A 41 -19.98 7.67 5.12
CA THR A 41 -20.73 8.17 3.96
C THR A 41 -22.22 8.33 4.26
N GLU A 42 -22.83 7.36 4.93
CA GLU A 42 -24.25 7.43 5.34
C GLU A 42 -24.46 8.45 6.45
N GLN A 43 -23.61 8.43 7.49
CA GLN A 43 -23.76 9.30 8.67
C GLN A 43 -23.56 10.79 8.35
N THR A 44 -22.72 11.11 7.37
CA THR A 44 -22.41 12.49 6.98
C THR A 44 -23.12 12.94 5.69
N HIS A 45 -24.06 12.13 5.18
CA HIS A 45 -24.77 12.40 3.92
C HIS A 45 -23.79 12.68 2.76
N LYS A 46 -22.70 11.90 2.69
CA LYS A 46 -21.62 12.00 1.67
C LYS A 46 -20.76 13.26 1.79
N ASP A 47 -20.49 13.75 3.00
CA ASP A 47 -19.56 14.87 3.18
C ASP A 47 -18.16 14.52 2.64
N PRO A 48 -17.65 15.25 1.61
CA PRO A 48 -16.38 14.96 1.00
C PRO A 48 -15.19 15.12 1.96
N PHE A 49 -15.29 16.06 2.89
CA PHE A 49 -14.24 16.27 3.88
C PHE A 49 -14.14 15.09 4.85
N ALA A 50 -15.26 14.61 5.39
CA ALA A 50 -15.29 13.48 6.29
C ALA A 50 -14.76 12.20 5.61
N ILE A 51 -15.15 11.96 4.35
CA ILE A 51 -14.69 10.81 3.56
C ILE A 51 -13.19 10.89 3.30
N SER A 52 -12.67 12.05 2.93
CA SER A 52 -11.22 12.21 2.71
C SER A 52 -10.40 12.02 4.00
N MET A 53 -10.96 12.43 5.16
CA MET A 53 -10.30 12.27 6.45
C MET A 53 -10.13 10.79 6.87
N ILE A 54 -10.96 9.87 6.37
CA ILE A 54 -10.75 8.42 6.58
C ILE A 54 -9.41 8.01 5.94
N SER A 55 -9.20 8.41 4.69
CA SER A 55 -7.97 8.12 3.97
C SER A 55 -6.75 8.78 4.62
N VAL A 56 -6.89 10.02 5.09
CA VAL A 56 -5.82 10.69 5.84
C VAL A 56 -5.50 9.93 7.13
N ALA A 57 -6.52 9.49 7.90
CA ALA A 57 -6.30 8.72 9.11
C ALA A 57 -5.61 7.38 8.86
N GLU A 58 -5.78 6.79 7.67
CA GLU A 58 -5.11 5.56 7.27
C GLU A 58 -3.65 5.81 6.82
N PHE A 59 -3.42 6.79 5.96
CA PHE A 59 -2.12 6.97 5.27
C PHE A 59 -1.18 7.96 5.94
N ALA A 60 -1.68 8.95 6.71
CA ALA A 60 -0.81 9.89 7.40
C ALA A 60 0.11 9.22 8.45
N PRO A 61 -0.36 8.24 9.26
CA PRO A 61 0.54 7.49 10.12
C PRO A 61 1.63 6.74 9.35
N ILE A 62 1.31 6.20 8.16
CA ILE A 62 2.30 5.51 7.32
C ILE A 62 3.40 6.49 6.92
N PHE A 63 3.05 7.70 6.52
CA PHE A 63 4.02 8.74 6.19
C PHE A 63 4.89 9.12 7.38
N LEU A 64 4.26 9.41 8.54
CA LEU A 64 4.95 9.92 9.72
C LEU A 64 5.83 8.86 10.41
N PHE A 65 5.36 7.62 10.47
CA PHE A 65 5.99 6.56 11.26
C PHE A 65 6.82 5.57 10.44
N SER A 66 6.77 5.61 9.10
CA SER A 66 7.55 4.71 8.25
C SER A 66 9.05 4.76 8.52
N PHE A 67 9.59 5.94 8.80
CA PHE A 67 11.01 6.12 9.16
C PHE A 67 11.35 5.57 10.54
N ILE A 68 10.41 5.70 11.48
CA ILE A 68 10.60 5.35 12.89
C ILE A 68 10.38 3.86 13.09
N GLY A 69 9.36 3.29 12.44
CA GLY A 69 8.96 1.89 12.60
C GLY A 69 10.07 0.89 12.30
N GLY A 70 10.82 1.09 11.22
CA GLY A 70 11.97 0.25 10.86
C GLY A 70 13.07 0.26 11.93
N THR A 71 13.41 1.45 12.43
CA THR A 71 14.45 1.62 13.47
C THR A 71 14.07 0.94 14.79
N PHE A 72 12.79 1.00 15.18
CA PHE A 72 12.31 0.32 16.38
C PHE A 72 12.19 -1.18 16.19
N ALA A 73 11.74 -1.65 15.00
CA ALA A 73 11.68 -3.06 14.68
C ALA A 73 13.04 -3.76 14.78
N ASP A 74 14.14 -3.05 14.45
CA ASP A 74 15.49 -3.59 14.58
C ASP A 74 15.93 -3.78 16.04
N ARG A 75 15.41 -2.97 16.95
CA ARG A 75 15.78 -2.98 18.38
C ARG A 75 14.87 -3.84 19.26
N TRP A 76 13.61 -3.98 18.88
CA TRP A 76 12.62 -4.68 19.65
C TRP A 76 12.55 -6.18 19.29
N ARG A 77 11.99 -6.97 20.18
CA ARG A 77 11.70 -8.39 19.95
C ARG A 77 10.54 -8.51 18.96
N PRO A 78 10.74 -9.06 17.76
CA PRO A 78 9.75 -8.99 16.70
C PRO A 78 8.42 -9.65 17.06
N LYS A 79 8.42 -10.85 17.66
CA LYS A 79 7.21 -11.52 18.13
C LYS A 79 6.44 -10.67 19.13
N LEU A 80 7.13 -10.19 20.17
CA LEU A 80 6.48 -9.39 21.24
C LEU A 80 5.89 -8.11 20.66
N THR A 81 6.60 -7.43 19.75
CA THR A 81 6.12 -6.22 19.09
C THR A 81 4.84 -6.50 18.32
N MET A 82 4.80 -7.56 17.51
CA MET A 82 3.59 -7.93 16.75
C MET A 82 2.42 -8.22 17.69
N VAL A 83 2.61 -9.07 18.72
CA VAL A 83 1.55 -9.41 19.68
C VAL A 83 1.01 -8.17 20.41
N VAL A 84 1.91 -7.29 20.87
CA VAL A 84 1.51 -6.07 21.59
C VAL A 84 0.78 -5.11 20.64
N CYS A 85 1.28 -4.91 19.41
CA CYS A 85 0.61 -4.05 18.43
C CYS A 85 -0.79 -4.57 18.09
N ASP A 86 -0.95 -5.87 17.86
CA ASP A 86 -2.25 -6.47 17.53
C ASP A 86 -3.22 -6.40 18.73
N LEU A 87 -2.75 -6.63 19.97
CA LEU A 87 -3.56 -6.46 21.18
C LEU A 87 -3.99 -5.01 21.40
N LEU A 88 -3.08 -4.05 21.22
CA LEU A 88 -3.41 -2.62 21.33
C LEU A 88 -4.38 -2.19 20.24
N SER A 89 -4.22 -2.72 19.02
CA SER A 89 -5.18 -2.50 17.93
C SER A 89 -6.56 -3.04 18.30
N ALA A 90 -6.64 -4.27 18.81
CA ALA A 90 -7.90 -4.85 19.27
C ALA A 90 -8.55 -4.03 20.39
N LEU A 91 -7.78 -3.63 21.41
CA LEU A 91 -8.27 -2.79 22.49
C LEU A 91 -8.80 -1.44 22.00
N SER A 92 -8.07 -0.77 21.09
CA SER A 92 -8.50 0.49 20.52
C SER A 92 -9.82 0.34 19.74
N VAL A 93 -9.96 -0.75 18.99
CA VAL A 93 -11.17 -1.05 18.22
C VAL A 93 -12.36 -1.33 19.12
N PHE A 94 -12.19 -2.10 20.19
CA PHE A 94 -13.28 -2.35 21.16
C PHE A 94 -13.63 -1.09 21.96
N ALA A 95 -12.66 -0.23 22.29
CA ALA A 95 -12.94 1.07 22.89
C ALA A 95 -13.76 1.97 21.94
N VAL A 96 -13.46 1.96 20.65
CA VAL A 96 -14.25 2.67 19.63
C VAL A 96 -15.64 2.06 19.50
N LEU A 97 -15.76 0.73 19.52
CA LEU A 97 -17.06 0.05 19.51
C LEU A 97 -17.93 0.50 20.69
N LEU A 98 -17.33 0.60 21.87
CA LEU A 98 -18.03 1.10 23.07
C LEU A 98 -18.45 2.57 22.88
N ALA A 99 -17.55 3.42 22.38
CA ALA A 99 -17.87 4.82 22.09
C ALA A 99 -19.02 4.98 21.07
N LEU A 100 -19.07 4.11 20.06
CA LEU A 100 -20.16 4.07 19.07
C LEU A 100 -21.51 3.74 19.72
N VAL A 101 -21.55 2.80 20.66
CA VAL A 101 -22.76 2.43 21.41
C VAL A 101 -23.30 3.64 22.20
N PHE A 102 -22.42 4.50 22.72
CA PHE A 102 -22.79 5.73 23.41
C PHE A 102 -22.99 6.95 22.49
N GLY A 103 -23.08 6.77 21.19
CA GLY A 103 -23.35 7.82 20.22
C GLY A 103 -22.13 8.62 19.75
N GLY A 104 -20.92 8.24 20.16
CA GLY A 104 -19.66 8.90 19.78
C GLY A 104 -19.14 8.44 18.41
N TRP A 105 -19.91 8.59 17.33
CA TRP A 105 -19.57 8.07 16.01
C TRP A 105 -18.22 8.57 15.47
N LYS A 106 -17.79 9.79 15.82
CA LYS A 106 -16.48 10.34 15.40
C LYS A 106 -15.28 9.54 15.94
N ALA A 107 -15.48 8.74 16.99
CA ALA A 107 -14.42 7.88 17.51
C ALA A 107 -13.90 6.87 16.50
N ILE A 108 -14.66 6.60 15.43
CA ILE A 108 -14.28 5.64 14.37
C ILE A 108 -13.00 6.02 13.63
N PHE A 109 -12.70 7.33 13.53
CA PHE A 109 -11.45 7.82 12.96
C PHE A 109 -10.24 7.39 13.79
N PHE A 110 -10.38 7.31 15.12
CA PHE A 110 -9.32 6.85 16.01
C PHE A 110 -9.01 5.36 15.83
N ALA A 111 -10.00 4.51 15.53
CA ALA A 111 -9.75 3.10 15.25
C ALA A 111 -8.80 2.94 14.05
N THR A 112 -9.04 3.69 12.99
CA THR A 112 -8.19 3.68 11.80
C THR A 112 -6.81 4.23 12.09
N LEU A 113 -6.73 5.40 12.72
CA LEU A 113 -5.48 6.07 13.02
C LEU A 113 -4.58 5.23 13.94
N VAL A 114 -5.11 4.71 15.05
CA VAL A 114 -4.33 3.90 16.01
C VAL A 114 -3.84 2.60 15.37
N SER A 115 -4.71 1.87 14.66
CA SER A 115 -4.31 0.64 14.00
C SER A 115 -3.28 0.88 12.88
N SER A 116 -3.38 2.01 12.15
CA SER A 116 -2.39 2.40 11.14
C SER A 116 -1.04 2.75 11.75
N VAL A 117 -1.00 3.46 12.89
CA VAL A 117 0.25 3.71 13.64
C VAL A 117 0.88 2.39 14.08
N LEU A 118 0.11 1.52 14.72
CA LEU A 118 0.62 0.24 15.26
C LEU A 118 1.13 -0.69 14.14
N SER A 119 0.49 -0.67 12.97
CA SER A 119 0.92 -1.46 11.82
C SER A 119 2.33 -1.08 11.33
N GLN A 120 2.77 0.18 11.51
CA GLN A 120 4.11 0.62 11.12
C GLN A 120 5.23 -0.02 11.96
N PHE A 121 4.90 -0.55 13.13
CA PHE A 121 5.81 -1.31 13.97
C PHE A 121 5.63 -2.84 13.79
N SER A 122 4.41 -3.29 13.56
CA SER A 122 4.09 -4.72 13.39
C SER A 122 4.63 -5.27 12.06
N GLN A 123 4.46 -4.57 10.94
CA GLN A 123 4.88 -5.06 9.62
C GLN A 123 6.40 -5.29 9.49
N PRO A 124 7.30 -4.35 9.86
CA PRO A 124 8.74 -4.61 9.82
C PRO A 124 9.14 -5.73 10.79
N SER A 125 8.46 -5.86 11.94
CA SER A 125 8.68 -6.93 12.90
C SER A 125 8.31 -8.29 12.33
N ALA A 126 7.22 -8.39 11.54
CA ALA A 126 6.85 -9.62 10.83
C ALA A 126 7.92 -10.07 9.85
N MET A 127 8.48 -9.12 9.07
CA MET A 127 9.57 -9.40 8.13
C MET A 127 10.83 -9.88 8.84
N LYS A 128 11.17 -9.27 9.99
CA LYS A 128 12.30 -9.69 10.83
C LYS A 128 12.07 -11.08 11.42
N LEU A 129 10.88 -11.35 11.96
CA LEU A 129 10.51 -12.66 12.51
C LEU A 129 10.62 -13.74 11.44
N PHE A 130 10.16 -13.43 10.23
CA PHE A 130 10.26 -14.32 9.08
C PHE A 130 11.72 -14.63 8.74
N LYS A 131 12.58 -13.60 8.67
CA LYS A 131 14.02 -13.72 8.38
C LYS A 131 14.77 -14.55 9.44
N LEU A 132 14.39 -14.44 10.71
CA LEU A 132 15.08 -15.12 11.80
C LEU A 132 14.75 -16.63 11.89
N HIS A 133 13.54 -17.04 11.48
CA HIS A 133 13.02 -18.38 11.80
C HIS A 133 12.70 -19.21 10.53
N VAL A 134 12.76 -18.61 9.36
CA VAL A 134 12.49 -19.33 8.11
C VAL A 134 13.81 -19.59 7.38
N PRO A 135 14.10 -20.85 7.02
CA PRO A 135 15.30 -21.18 6.22
C PRO A 135 15.34 -20.36 4.93
N GLU A 136 16.53 -19.93 4.52
CA GLU A 136 16.74 -19.09 3.34
C GLU A 136 16.15 -19.71 2.07
N SER A 137 16.23 -21.04 1.94
CA SER A 137 15.65 -21.81 0.83
C SER A 137 14.11 -21.73 0.74
N LEU A 138 13.41 -21.41 1.84
CA LEU A 138 11.95 -21.30 1.93
C LEU A 138 11.46 -19.84 1.99
N MET A 139 12.37 -18.89 2.18
CA MET A 139 12.04 -17.48 2.40
C MET A 139 11.28 -16.89 1.20
N GLN A 140 11.76 -17.12 -0.01
CA GLN A 140 11.09 -16.61 -1.22
C GLN A 140 9.68 -17.18 -1.37
N MET A 141 9.49 -18.48 -1.10
CA MET A 141 8.18 -19.13 -1.18
C MET A 141 7.21 -18.57 -0.14
N GLY A 142 7.66 -18.36 1.10
CA GLY A 142 6.83 -17.78 2.17
C GLY A 142 6.44 -16.33 1.89
N MET A 143 7.36 -15.51 1.38
CA MET A 143 7.07 -14.14 0.95
C MET A 143 6.07 -14.10 -0.20
N SER A 144 6.20 -15.02 -1.16
CA SER A 144 5.24 -15.15 -2.27
C SER A 144 3.84 -15.52 -1.76
N MET A 145 3.74 -16.39 -0.76
CA MET A 145 2.45 -16.73 -0.15
C MET A 145 1.82 -15.53 0.58
N ASN A 146 2.60 -14.79 1.34
CA ASN A 146 2.11 -13.56 1.98
C ASN A 146 1.60 -12.56 0.94
N GLN A 147 2.33 -12.37 -0.16
CA GLN A 147 1.91 -11.51 -1.27
C GLN A 147 0.62 -12.04 -1.94
N THR A 148 0.48 -13.36 -2.07
CA THR A 148 -0.73 -13.98 -2.62
C THR A 148 -1.95 -13.70 -1.73
N ILE A 149 -1.81 -13.81 -0.41
CA ILE A 149 -2.86 -13.45 0.55
C ILE A 149 -3.27 -11.99 0.36
N GLN A 150 -2.32 -11.07 0.31
CA GLN A 150 -2.61 -9.65 0.09
C GLN A 150 -3.35 -9.39 -1.23
N SER A 151 -2.89 -10.02 -2.31
CA SER A 151 -3.53 -9.90 -3.63
C SER A 151 -4.95 -10.47 -3.65
N LEU A 152 -5.19 -11.60 -2.98
CA LEU A 152 -6.53 -12.17 -2.83
C LEU A 152 -7.47 -11.22 -2.11
N PHE A 153 -7.01 -10.61 -1.01
CA PHE A 153 -7.82 -9.67 -0.26
C PHE A 153 -8.03 -8.34 -1.00
N THR A 154 -7.15 -7.94 -1.91
CA THR A 154 -7.40 -6.79 -2.79
C THR A 154 -8.65 -7.00 -3.66
N VAL A 155 -8.96 -8.24 -4.04
CA VAL A 155 -10.16 -8.59 -4.82
C VAL A 155 -11.35 -8.91 -3.92
N LEU A 156 -11.17 -9.79 -2.94
CA LEU A 156 -12.26 -10.30 -2.10
C LEU A 156 -12.61 -9.36 -0.94
N GLY A 157 -11.63 -8.60 -0.46
CA GLY A 157 -11.77 -7.72 0.68
C GLY A 157 -12.88 -6.69 0.55
N PRO A 158 -12.97 -5.94 -0.56
CA PRO A 158 -14.08 -5.01 -0.82
C PRO A 158 -15.44 -5.68 -0.77
N ILE A 159 -15.55 -6.87 -1.36
CA ILE A 159 -16.80 -7.64 -1.40
C ILE A 159 -17.19 -8.11 0.00
N ILE A 160 -16.25 -8.71 0.73
CA ILE A 160 -16.49 -9.20 2.10
C ILE A 160 -16.82 -8.03 3.03
N GLY A 161 -16.05 -6.94 2.99
CA GLY A 161 -16.28 -5.78 3.85
C GLY A 161 -17.62 -5.11 3.61
N THR A 162 -17.99 -4.93 2.35
CA THR A 162 -19.29 -4.38 1.97
C THR A 162 -20.45 -5.30 2.40
N LEU A 163 -20.32 -6.60 2.14
CA LEU A 163 -21.33 -7.59 2.52
C LEU A 163 -21.57 -7.63 4.03
N ILE A 164 -20.50 -7.64 4.82
CA ILE A 164 -20.59 -7.66 6.28
C ILE A 164 -21.27 -6.37 6.77
N TYR A 165 -20.88 -5.21 6.24
CA TYR A 165 -21.49 -3.94 6.65
C TYR A 165 -22.99 -3.87 6.35
N PHE A 166 -23.41 -4.20 5.14
CA PHE A 166 -24.82 -4.10 4.75
C PHE A 166 -25.73 -5.17 5.36
N GLN A 167 -25.19 -6.33 5.72
CA GLN A 167 -25.98 -7.36 6.41
C GLN A 167 -26.01 -7.21 7.93
N PHE A 168 -24.92 -6.79 8.54
CA PHE A 168 -24.77 -6.80 9.99
C PHE A 168 -24.53 -5.42 10.61
N GLY A 169 -24.32 -4.39 9.79
CA GLY A 169 -24.10 -3.03 10.23
C GLY A 169 -22.71 -2.76 10.83
N ILE A 170 -22.50 -1.51 11.27
CA ILE A 170 -21.21 -1.04 11.74
C ILE A 170 -20.72 -1.72 13.01
N TYR A 171 -21.62 -1.99 13.97
CA TYR A 171 -21.23 -2.58 15.26
C TYR A 171 -20.61 -3.96 15.10
N VAL A 172 -21.23 -4.82 14.29
CA VAL A 172 -20.72 -6.16 14.00
C VAL A 172 -19.44 -6.09 13.18
N SER A 173 -19.36 -5.19 12.21
CA SER A 173 -18.16 -4.97 11.40
C SER A 173 -16.94 -4.60 12.27
N ILE A 174 -17.11 -3.66 13.20
CA ILE A 174 -16.07 -3.26 14.15
C ILE A 174 -15.74 -4.39 15.13
N ALA A 175 -16.74 -5.16 15.60
CA ALA A 175 -16.49 -6.33 16.45
C ALA A 175 -15.68 -7.42 15.72
N ILE A 176 -15.97 -7.70 14.44
CA ILE A 176 -15.21 -8.63 13.62
C ILE A 176 -13.76 -8.16 13.48
N MET A 177 -13.54 -6.87 13.18
CA MET A 177 -12.19 -6.30 13.10
C MET A 177 -11.42 -6.51 14.41
N GLY A 178 -11.99 -6.14 15.56
CA GLY A 178 -11.37 -6.32 16.87
C GLY A 178 -11.07 -7.79 17.17
N THR A 179 -11.99 -8.69 16.83
CA THR A 179 -11.81 -10.14 16.96
C THR A 179 -10.68 -10.65 16.07
N CYS A 180 -10.58 -10.18 14.82
CA CYS A 180 -9.48 -10.54 13.93
C CYS A 180 -8.11 -10.12 14.49
N PHE A 181 -7.99 -8.93 15.06
CA PHE A 181 -6.76 -8.51 15.74
C PHE A 181 -6.44 -9.36 16.98
N LEU A 182 -7.45 -9.72 17.78
CA LEU A 182 -7.26 -10.62 18.93
C LEU A 182 -6.80 -12.01 18.49
N VAL A 183 -7.43 -12.58 17.47
CA VAL A 183 -7.05 -13.91 16.95
C VAL A 183 -5.63 -13.87 16.38
N SER A 184 -5.26 -12.81 15.67
CA SER A 184 -3.89 -12.59 15.19
C SER A 184 -2.90 -12.58 16.35
N ALA A 185 -3.16 -11.78 17.39
CA ALA A 185 -2.32 -11.71 18.58
C ALA A 185 -2.18 -13.07 19.27
N LEU A 186 -3.29 -13.81 19.42
CA LEU A 186 -3.29 -15.15 20.03
C LEU A 186 -2.45 -16.14 19.20
N VAL A 187 -2.65 -16.19 17.90
CA VAL A 187 -1.86 -17.05 16.99
C VAL A 187 -0.36 -16.80 17.14
N LEU A 188 0.04 -15.53 17.21
CA LEU A 188 1.44 -15.15 17.39
C LEU A 188 1.94 -15.42 18.81
N ALA A 189 1.09 -15.30 19.82
CA ALA A 189 1.46 -15.55 21.22
C ALA A 189 1.88 -17.01 21.46
N PHE A 190 1.29 -17.97 20.74
CA PHE A 190 1.66 -19.40 20.83
C PHE A 190 3.02 -19.75 20.21
N LEU A 191 3.65 -18.84 19.47
CA LEU A 191 5.02 -19.06 18.99
C LEU A 191 6.01 -19.10 20.16
N PRO A 192 7.15 -19.82 20.04
CA PRO A 192 8.25 -19.74 21.00
C PRO A 192 8.73 -18.30 21.22
N ALA A 193 9.28 -18.04 22.41
CA ALA A 193 9.79 -16.71 22.73
C ALA A 193 10.99 -16.33 21.84
N ASP A 194 11.01 -15.08 21.38
CA ASP A 194 12.15 -14.54 20.63
C ASP A 194 13.38 -14.41 21.53
N GLN A 195 14.53 -14.78 20.99
CA GLN A 195 15.80 -14.40 21.59
C GLN A 195 16.04 -12.90 21.33
N LYS A 196 16.64 -12.23 22.32
CA LYS A 196 17.05 -10.83 22.17
C LYS A 196 18.12 -10.75 21.10
N VAL A 197 17.82 -10.11 19.97
CA VAL A 197 18.81 -9.89 18.92
C VAL A 197 19.78 -8.83 19.43
N GLU A 198 21.07 -9.16 19.54
CA GLU A 198 22.09 -8.18 19.82
C GLU A 198 22.15 -7.18 18.68
N THR A 199 21.99 -5.92 19.03
CA THR A 199 21.94 -4.80 18.08
C THR A 199 23.34 -4.55 17.54
N VAL A 200 23.59 -4.92 16.30
CA VAL A 200 24.79 -4.52 15.57
C VAL A 200 24.52 -3.15 14.94
N VAL A 201 25.43 -2.21 15.32
CA VAL A 201 25.66 -0.88 14.73
C VAL A 201 24.66 0.24 15.07
N LYS A 202 25.20 1.17 15.88
CA LYS A 202 24.62 2.50 16.18
C LYS A 202 24.97 3.50 15.08
N THR A 203 24.30 3.45 13.93
CA THR A 203 24.30 4.61 13.03
C THR A 203 23.13 5.52 13.43
N GLU A 204 23.39 6.81 13.53
CA GLU A 204 22.32 7.78 13.80
C GLU A 204 21.42 7.86 12.57
N VAL A 205 20.11 7.61 12.76
CA VAL A 205 19.09 7.65 11.69
C VAL A 205 19.16 8.97 10.91
N SER A 206 19.47 10.08 11.61
CA SER A 206 19.60 11.39 10.99
C SER A 206 20.76 11.46 9.99
N GLN A 207 21.90 10.82 10.28
CA GLN A 207 23.05 10.77 9.37
C GLN A 207 22.76 9.89 8.16
N GLU A 208 22.12 8.75 8.34
CA GLU A 208 21.71 7.87 7.22
C GLU A 208 20.73 8.56 6.29
N MET A 209 19.75 9.28 6.85
CA MET A 209 18.80 10.06 6.07
C MET A 209 19.48 11.19 5.30
N LYS A 210 20.42 11.91 5.92
CA LYS A 210 21.18 12.97 5.27
C LYS A 210 22.06 12.44 4.13
N MET A 211 22.72 11.30 4.33
CA MET A 211 23.49 10.62 3.27
C MET A 211 22.60 10.16 2.12
N GLY A 212 21.44 9.59 2.43
CA GLY A 212 20.46 9.19 1.43
C GLY A 212 19.93 10.37 0.61
N LEU A 213 19.55 11.47 1.27
CA LEU A 213 19.12 12.70 0.59
C LEU A 213 20.22 13.23 -0.34
N ARG A 214 21.44 13.34 0.16
CA ARG A 214 22.57 13.80 -0.65
C ARG A 214 22.79 12.89 -1.86
N TYR A 215 22.68 11.57 -1.69
CA TYR A 215 22.82 10.60 -2.78
C TYR A 215 21.72 10.74 -3.84
N VAL A 216 20.45 10.88 -3.42
CA VAL A 216 19.31 11.07 -4.34
C VAL A 216 19.44 12.38 -5.10
N PHE A 217 19.78 13.50 -4.42
CA PHE A 217 19.93 14.79 -5.08
C PHE A 217 21.17 14.90 -5.98
N SER A 218 22.22 14.11 -5.72
CA SER A 218 23.43 14.08 -6.54
C SER A 218 23.27 13.23 -7.81
N ASN A 219 22.27 12.35 -7.85
CA ASN A 219 22.03 11.46 -9.00
C ASN A 219 20.78 11.89 -9.76
N LYS A 220 20.98 12.36 -11.01
CA LYS A 220 19.88 12.82 -11.88
C LYS A 220 18.75 11.79 -12.05
N LEU A 221 19.09 10.48 -12.12
CA LEU A 221 18.12 9.42 -12.22
C LEU A 221 17.15 9.42 -11.02
N PHE A 222 17.70 9.42 -9.79
CA PHE A 222 16.90 9.38 -8.58
C PHE A 222 16.15 10.70 -8.34
N LEU A 223 16.68 11.83 -8.82
CA LEU A 223 15.97 13.11 -8.79
C LEU A 223 14.71 13.07 -9.67
N TYR A 224 14.83 12.54 -10.91
CA TYR A 224 13.65 12.36 -11.80
C TYR A 224 12.66 11.34 -11.21
N MET A 225 13.17 10.24 -10.60
CA MET A 225 12.32 9.29 -9.88
C MET A 225 11.61 9.95 -8.71
N GLY A 226 12.25 10.84 -7.97
CA GLY A 226 11.62 11.61 -6.88
C GLY A 226 10.43 12.43 -7.37
N GLY A 227 10.60 13.17 -8.47
CA GLY A 227 9.51 13.92 -9.11
C GLY A 227 8.37 13.01 -9.59
N PHE A 228 8.71 11.85 -10.14
CA PHE A 228 7.74 10.83 -10.53
C PHE A 228 6.96 10.27 -9.34
N PHE A 229 7.65 9.86 -8.25
CA PHE A 229 7.01 9.34 -7.04
C PHE A 229 6.08 10.37 -6.40
N LEU A 230 6.50 11.63 -6.36
CA LEU A 230 5.67 12.72 -5.83
C LEU A 230 4.41 12.93 -6.70
N ALA A 231 4.55 13.01 -8.04
CA ALA A 231 3.44 13.18 -8.96
C ALA A 231 2.46 11.98 -8.90
N ALA A 232 3.00 10.75 -8.81
CA ALA A 232 2.21 9.53 -8.62
C ALA A 232 1.40 9.57 -7.32
N GLY A 233 2.07 9.89 -6.21
CA GLY A 233 1.43 10.02 -4.92
C GLY A 233 0.32 11.07 -4.92
N MET A 234 0.61 12.27 -5.43
CA MET A 234 -0.39 13.33 -5.54
C MET A 234 -1.58 12.93 -6.42
N GLY A 235 -1.36 12.27 -7.54
CA GLY A 235 -2.42 11.79 -8.42
C GLY A 235 -3.33 10.76 -7.74
N LEU A 236 -2.74 9.75 -7.09
CA LEU A 236 -3.49 8.74 -6.34
C LEU A 236 -4.19 9.33 -5.12
N GLY A 237 -3.58 10.32 -4.45
CA GLY A 237 -4.18 11.02 -3.32
C GLY A 237 -5.47 11.76 -3.68
N LEU A 238 -5.57 12.30 -4.90
CA LEU A 238 -6.82 12.87 -5.39
C LEU A 238 -7.89 11.80 -5.68
N ILE A 239 -7.51 10.69 -6.33
CA ILE A 239 -8.47 9.70 -6.82
C ILE A 239 -9.04 8.83 -5.71
N ASN A 240 -8.22 8.44 -4.73
CA ASN A 240 -8.57 7.44 -3.74
C ASN A 240 -9.86 7.80 -2.96
N PRO A 241 -10.01 8.99 -2.35
CA PRO A 241 -11.24 9.37 -1.67
C PRO A 241 -12.41 9.63 -2.63
N LEU A 242 -12.13 9.94 -3.91
CA LEU A 242 -13.15 10.25 -4.90
C LEU A 242 -13.86 9.02 -5.48
N GLY A 243 -13.37 7.81 -5.21
CA GLY A 243 -13.96 6.59 -5.75
C GLY A 243 -15.44 6.41 -5.42
N ILE A 244 -15.86 6.83 -4.24
CA ILE A 244 -17.27 6.76 -3.83
C ILE A 244 -18.16 7.73 -4.64
N PHE A 245 -17.67 8.96 -4.90
CA PHE A 245 -18.36 9.96 -5.69
C PHE A 245 -18.42 9.59 -7.18
N LEU A 246 -17.41 8.88 -7.68
CA LEU A 246 -17.44 8.29 -9.02
C LEU A 246 -18.65 7.36 -9.16
N VAL A 247 -18.85 6.48 -8.19
CA VAL A 247 -19.94 5.50 -8.23
C VAL A 247 -21.29 6.16 -8.02
N THR A 248 -21.42 7.06 -7.04
CA THR A 248 -22.71 7.63 -6.65
C THR A 248 -23.12 8.86 -7.46
N ASP A 249 -22.20 9.81 -7.66
CA ASP A 249 -22.54 11.10 -8.28
C ASP A 249 -22.41 11.05 -9.79
N ASN A 250 -21.38 10.36 -10.31
CA ASN A 250 -21.12 10.33 -11.74
C ASN A 250 -21.90 9.22 -12.46
N LEU A 251 -21.90 8.01 -11.87
CA LEU A 251 -22.57 6.84 -12.47
C LEU A 251 -24.00 6.62 -11.95
N GLY A 252 -24.44 7.34 -10.92
CA GLY A 252 -25.80 7.22 -10.37
C GLY A 252 -26.10 5.87 -9.70
N LEU A 253 -25.06 5.14 -9.29
CA LEU A 253 -25.18 3.82 -8.66
C LEU A 253 -25.27 3.94 -7.13
N SER A 254 -25.77 2.89 -6.47
CA SER A 254 -25.70 2.82 -5.00
C SER A 254 -24.24 2.66 -4.53
N VAL A 255 -23.97 3.14 -3.33
CA VAL A 255 -22.65 3.10 -2.66
C VAL A 255 -22.07 1.67 -2.64
N GLN A 256 -22.92 0.68 -2.49
CA GLN A 256 -22.55 -0.76 -2.51
C GLN A 256 -21.75 -1.15 -3.75
N ASN A 257 -22.03 -0.52 -4.90
CA ASN A 257 -21.37 -0.86 -6.16
C ASN A 257 -19.87 -0.51 -6.17
N LEU A 258 -19.36 0.30 -5.22
CA LEU A 258 -17.94 0.60 -5.08
C LEU A 258 -17.10 -0.69 -4.93
N GLN A 259 -17.64 -1.73 -4.27
CA GLN A 259 -16.97 -3.04 -4.15
C GLN A 259 -16.57 -3.63 -5.50
N TRP A 260 -17.41 -3.51 -6.53
CA TRP A 260 -17.15 -4.07 -7.86
C TRP A 260 -16.05 -3.30 -8.58
N PHE A 261 -16.01 -1.97 -8.45
CA PHE A 261 -14.94 -1.14 -9.02
C PHE A 261 -13.60 -1.46 -8.37
N THR A 262 -13.57 -1.63 -7.06
CA THR A 262 -12.33 -1.98 -6.35
C THR A 262 -11.91 -3.43 -6.66
N ALA A 263 -12.85 -4.37 -6.70
CA ALA A 263 -12.56 -5.77 -7.03
C ALA A 263 -12.02 -5.92 -8.46
N ILE A 264 -12.62 -5.25 -9.46
CA ILE A 264 -12.15 -5.31 -10.85
C ILE A 264 -10.76 -4.70 -11.02
N ASN A 265 -10.47 -3.64 -10.27
CA ASN A 265 -9.12 -3.08 -10.19
C ASN A 265 -8.13 -4.12 -9.63
N GLY A 266 -8.49 -4.81 -8.54
CA GLY A 266 -7.70 -5.89 -7.96
C GLY A 266 -7.44 -7.04 -8.93
N VAL A 267 -8.45 -7.47 -9.68
CA VAL A 267 -8.30 -8.46 -10.75
C VAL A 267 -7.32 -7.96 -11.81
N GLY A 268 -7.44 -6.68 -12.21
CA GLY A 268 -6.49 -6.02 -13.10
C GLY A 268 -5.06 -6.08 -12.56
N MET A 269 -4.85 -5.79 -11.26
CA MET A 269 -3.53 -5.87 -10.61
C MET A 269 -2.94 -7.27 -10.65
N ILE A 270 -3.73 -8.32 -10.42
CA ILE A 270 -3.26 -9.71 -10.49
C ILE A 270 -2.78 -10.04 -11.91
N LEU A 271 -3.62 -9.76 -12.91
CA LEU A 271 -3.28 -10.03 -14.31
C LEU A 271 -2.12 -9.16 -14.81
N GLY A 272 -2.09 -7.90 -14.40
CA GLY A 272 -0.98 -6.98 -14.66
C GLY A 272 0.33 -7.44 -14.06
N GLY A 273 0.30 -8.04 -12.86
CA GLY A 273 1.46 -8.63 -12.21
C GLY A 273 2.04 -9.80 -13.00
N VAL A 274 1.18 -10.73 -13.46
CA VAL A 274 1.59 -11.85 -14.31
C VAL A 274 2.15 -11.33 -15.65
N GLY A 275 1.46 -10.39 -16.28
CA GLY A 275 1.91 -9.78 -17.54
C GLY A 275 3.25 -9.03 -17.38
N ALA A 276 3.45 -8.33 -16.26
CA ALA A 276 4.68 -7.61 -15.98
C ALA A 276 5.90 -8.52 -15.84
N MET A 277 5.74 -9.74 -15.31
CA MET A 277 6.82 -10.72 -15.24
C MET A 277 7.37 -11.09 -16.62
N VAL A 278 6.48 -11.25 -17.60
CA VAL A 278 6.85 -11.55 -18.98
C VAL A 278 7.40 -10.29 -19.69
N LEU A 279 6.76 -9.16 -19.45
CA LEU A 279 7.09 -7.90 -20.12
C LEU A 279 8.43 -7.33 -19.66
N SER A 280 8.78 -7.50 -18.36
CA SER A 280 10.03 -7.02 -17.78
C SER A 280 11.29 -7.65 -18.39
N GLN A 281 11.16 -8.82 -19.02
CA GLN A 281 12.25 -9.47 -19.75
C GLN A 281 12.48 -8.91 -21.17
N LYS A 282 11.46 -8.25 -21.74
CA LYS A 282 11.47 -7.79 -23.14
C LYS A 282 11.47 -6.27 -23.29
N VAL A 283 10.97 -5.57 -22.28
CA VAL A 283 10.75 -4.11 -22.35
C VAL A 283 11.61 -3.43 -21.29
N LYS A 284 12.23 -2.31 -21.65
CA LYS A 284 13.03 -1.50 -20.74
C LYS A 284 12.15 -0.95 -19.59
N PRO A 285 12.65 -0.93 -18.34
CA PRO A 285 11.90 -0.39 -17.21
C PRO A 285 11.39 1.03 -17.42
N GLN A 286 12.18 1.90 -18.06
CA GLN A 286 11.79 3.27 -18.37
C GLN A 286 10.58 3.34 -19.32
N THR A 287 10.51 2.44 -20.29
CA THR A 287 9.38 2.34 -21.22
C THR A 287 8.14 1.81 -20.52
N MET A 288 8.29 0.82 -19.63
CA MET A 288 7.19 0.30 -18.80
C MET A 288 6.59 1.42 -17.93
N LEU A 289 7.43 2.26 -17.33
CA LEU A 289 6.97 3.41 -16.53
C LEU A 289 6.21 4.41 -17.38
N LEU A 290 6.75 4.80 -18.54
CA LEU A 290 6.13 5.80 -19.41
C LEU A 290 4.76 5.30 -19.89
N VAL A 291 4.70 4.08 -20.45
CA VAL A 291 3.45 3.48 -20.94
C VAL A 291 2.45 3.31 -19.79
N GLY A 292 2.90 2.83 -18.63
CA GLY A 292 2.06 2.66 -17.47
C GLY A 292 1.42 3.97 -17.00
N PHE A 293 2.21 5.07 -16.95
CA PHE A 293 1.70 6.37 -16.52
C PHE A 293 0.77 7.03 -17.55
N ILE A 294 1.08 6.96 -18.81
CA ILE A 294 0.19 7.46 -19.87
C ILE A 294 -1.13 6.68 -19.86
N SER A 295 -1.05 5.35 -19.75
CA SER A 295 -2.25 4.50 -19.65
C SER A 295 -3.08 4.83 -18.42
N SER A 296 -2.43 5.02 -17.26
CA SER A 296 -3.11 5.42 -16.03
C SER A 296 -3.74 6.81 -16.16
N ALA A 297 -3.05 7.77 -16.76
CA ALA A 297 -3.60 9.10 -17.00
C ALA A 297 -4.86 9.05 -17.86
N VAL A 298 -4.83 8.29 -18.96
CA VAL A 298 -6.00 8.10 -19.85
C VAL A 298 -7.15 7.42 -19.08
N SER A 299 -6.87 6.32 -18.37
CA SER A 299 -7.88 5.60 -17.59
C SER A 299 -8.55 6.50 -16.55
N VAL A 300 -7.76 7.31 -15.84
CA VAL A 300 -8.26 8.27 -14.83
C VAL A 300 -9.10 9.37 -15.47
N ALA A 301 -8.65 9.94 -16.59
CA ALA A 301 -9.44 10.95 -17.30
C ALA A 301 -10.78 10.41 -17.80
N VAL A 302 -10.78 9.15 -18.30
CA VAL A 302 -12.01 8.47 -18.73
C VAL A 302 -12.95 8.26 -17.54
N LEU A 303 -12.44 7.74 -16.42
CA LEU A 303 -13.25 7.48 -15.21
C LEU A 303 -14.02 8.69 -14.74
N GLY A 304 -13.39 9.87 -14.70
CA GLY A 304 -14.05 11.08 -14.19
C GLY A 304 -15.14 11.64 -15.10
N ASN A 305 -15.14 11.28 -16.39
CA ASN A 305 -16.00 11.93 -17.39
C ASN A 305 -17.01 10.97 -18.07
N VAL A 306 -16.85 9.65 -17.89
CA VAL A 306 -17.75 8.66 -18.47
C VAL A 306 -18.96 8.40 -17.59
N LYS A 307 -20.14 8.25 -18.20
CA LYS A 307 -21.38 7.86 -17.50
C LYS A 307 -21.80 6.41 -17.74
N LEU A 308 -21.16 5.73 -18.70
CA LEU A 308 -21.39 4.32 -18.97
C LEU A 308 -20.63 3.43 -18.01
N VAL A 309 -21.33 2.66 -17.21
CA VAL A 309 -20.76 1.77 -16.18
C VAL A 309 -19.74 0.79 -16.79
N ALA A 310 -20.05 0.21 -17.95
CA ALA A 310 -19.15 -0.73 -18.60
C ALA A 310 -17.79 -0.08 -18.97
N VAL A 311 -17.80 1.14 -19.48
CA VAL A 311 -16.57 1.87 -19.83
C VAL A 311 -15.78 2.24 -18.56
N ALA A 312 -16.46 2.63 -17.48
CA ALA A 312 -15.84 2.91 -16.21
C ALA A 312 -15.18 1.65 -15.59
N LEU A 313 -15.83 0.48 -15.68
CA LEU A 313 -15.24 -0.78 -15.22
C LEU A 313 -14.03 -1.19 -16.05
N ILE A 314 -14.06 -1.00 -17.38
CA ILE A 314 -12.90 -1.25 -18.26
C ILE A 314 -11.74 -0.31 -17.90
N ALA A 315 -12.01 0.98 -17.69
CA ALA A 315 -10.99 1.94 -17.30
C ALA A 315 -10.39 1.61 -15.91
N GLN A 316 -11.23 1.18 -14.98
CA GLN A 316 -10.78 0.76 -13.65
C GLN A 316 -9.94 -0.52 -13.70
N PHE A 317 -10.32 -1.48 -14.56
CA PHE A 317 -9.53 -2.68 -14.82
C PHE A 317 -8.16 -2.33 -15.42
N LEU A 318 -8.12 -1.48 -16.45
CA LEU A 318 -6.87 -1.06 -17.10
C LEU A 318 -5.96 -0.30 -16.14
N SER A 319 -6.51 0.53 -15.28
CA SER A 319 -5.76 1.18 -14.20
C SER A 319 -5.10 0.15 -13.27
N GLY A 320 -5.84 -0.90 -12.89
CA GLY A 320 -5.30 -2.01 -12.11
C GLY A 320 -4.18 -2.77 -12.82
N VAL A 321 -4.35 -3.08 -14.10
CA VAL A 321 -3.34 -3.79 -14.92
C VAL A 321 -2.01 -3.04 -14.98
N MET A 322 -2.03 -1.71 -14.97
CA MET A 322 -0.82 -0.89 -15.09
C MET A 322 -0.03 -0.72 -13.78
N GLY A 323 -0.65 -0.93 -12.62
CA GLY A 323 -0.01 -0.77 -11.31
C GLY A 323 1.25 -1.62 -11.12
N PRO A 324 1.17 -2.96 -11.22
CA PRO A 324 2.31 -3.85 -11.02
C PRO A 324 3.48 -3.61 -11.99
N PRO A 325 3.28 -3.41 -13.31
CA PRO A 325 4.36 -3.03 -14.22
C PRO A 325 5.12 -1.78 -13.79
N ILE A 326 4.40 -0.75 -13.32
CA ILE A 326 5.01 0.48 -12.79
C ILE A 326 5.87 0.17 -11.57
N HIS A 327 5.32 -0.58 -10.61
CA HIS A 327 6.03 -0.93 -9.38
C HIS A 327 7.30 -1.76 -9.65
N ILE A 328 7.21 -2.78 -10.51
CA ILE A 328 8.36 -3.63 -10.90
C ILE A 328 9.41 -2.78 -11.61
N ALA A 329 9.02 -1.90 -12.51
CA ALA A 329 9.96 -1.04 -13.22
C ALA A 329 10.68 -0.05 -12.29
N CYS A 330 9.97 0.54 -11.31
CA CYS A 330 10.58 1.38 -10.27
C CYS A 330 11.63 0.62 -9.47
N ASN A 331 11.26 -0.55 -8.95
CA ASN A 331 12.18 -1.38 -8.17
C ASN A 331 13.39 -1.82 -8.99
N THR A 332 13.18 -2.21 -10.25
CA THR A 332 14.27 -2.58 -11.15
C THR A 332 15.25 -1.43 -11.37
N LEU A 333 14.75 -0.20 -11.60
CA LEU A 333 15.60 0.97 -11.77
C LEU A 333 16.39 1.29 -10.50
N ILE A 334 15.79 1.17 -9.33
CA ILE A 334 16.49 1.39 -8.06
C ILE A 334 17.60 0.33 -7.88
N LEU A 335 17.25 -0.95 -8.02
CA LEU A 335 18.19 -2.05 -7.79
C LEU A 335 19.35 -2.08 -8.81
N THR A 336 19.12 -1.67 -10.04
CA THR A 336 20.16 -1.69 -11.09
C THR A 336 21.08 -0.48 -11.07
N ASN A 337 20.63 0.66 -10.53
CA ASN A 337 21.37 1.93 -10.61
C ASN A 337 21.85 2.46 -9.25
N ALA A 338 21.27 2.00 -8.13
CA ALA A 338 21.79 2.33 -6.81
C ALA A 338 22.96 1.42 -6.43
N GLU A 339 23.92 1.96 -5.69
CA GLU A 339 24.91 1.15 -4.99
C GLU A 339 24.22 0.28 -3.94
N GLU A 340 24.69 -0.94 -3.73
CA GLU A 340 24.07 -1.93 -2.84
C GLU A 340 23.80 -1.36 -1.44
N SER A 341 24.75 -0.61 -0.89
CA SER A 341 24.65 0.07 0.41
C SER A 341 23.64 1.24 0.45
N PHE A 342 23.22 1.76 -0.71
CA PHE A 342 22.30 2.89 -0.83
C PHE A 342 20.88 2.51 -1.25
N VAL A 343 20.62 1.27 -1.66
CA VAL A 343 19.28 0.81 -2.08
C VAL A 343 18.22 1.10 -1.01
N GLY A 344 18.51 0.76 0.25
CA GLY A 344 17.60 1.03 1.37
C GLY A 344 17.37 2.53 1.60
N ARG A 345 18.43 3.35 1.48
CA ARG A 345 18.35 4.81 1.67
C ARG A 345 17.58 5.50 0.57
N VAL A 346 17.74 5.05 -0.69
CA VAL A 346 16.96 5.55 -1.84
C VAL A 346 15.47 5.24 -1.64
N ASN A 347 15.11 4.01 -1.30
CA ASN A 347 13.73 3.64 -0.99
C ASN A 347 13.18 4.42 0.22
N GLY A 348 14.02 4.63 1.25
CA GLY A 348 13.68 5.42 2.43
C GLY A 348 13.41 6.90 2.15
N ILE A 349 13.70 7.40 0.94
CA ILE A 349 13.39 8.77 0.50
C ILE A 349 12.26 8.77 -0.52
N LEU A 350 12.29 7.88 -1.52
CA LEU A 350 11.31 7.89 -2.59
C LEU A 350 9.92 7.46 -2.10
N ASN A 351 9.83 6.44 -1.23
CA ASN A 351 8.54 5.99 -0.70
C ASN A 351 7.83 7.06 0.14
N PRO A 352 8.49 7.78 1.07
CA PRO A 352 7.87 8.91 1.74
C PRO A 352 7.47 10.07 0.84
N LEU A 353 8.20 10.34 -0.23
CA LEU A 353 7.77 11.34 -1.24
C LEU A 353 6.43 10.93 -1.88
N PHE A 354 6.28 9.65 -2.21
CA PHE A 354 5.02 9.10 -2.74
C PHE A 354 3.88 9.22 -1.72
N ILE A 355 4.09 8.69 -0.51
CA ILE A 355 3.05 8.67 0.53
C ILE A 355 2.73 10.09 1.01
N GLY A 356 3.74 10.95 1.15
CA GLY A 356 3.56 12.35 1.53
C GLY A 356 2.76 13.13 0.49
N GLY A 357 3.07 12.96 -0.81
CA GLY A 357 2.29 13.52 -1.91
C GLY A 357 0.83 13.03 -1.90
N MET A 358 0.63 11.74 -1.60
CA MET A 358 -0.69 11.14 -1.50
C MET A 358 -1.49 11.72 -0.33
N VAL A 359 -0.93 11.78 0.87
CA VAL A 359 -1.57 12.34 2.07
C VAL A 359 -1.89 13.82 1.89
N LEU A 360 -0.98 14.59 1.28
CA LEU A 360 -1.20 16.00 0.99
C LEU A 360 -2.47 16.21 0.17
N ASN A 361 -2.60 15.50 -0.95
CA ASN A 361 -3.78 15.64 -1.80
C ASN A 361 -5.05 15.02 -1.19
N MET A 362 -4.94 13.91 -0.44
CA MET A 362 -6.06 13.38 0.34
C MET A 362 -6.61 14.41 1.33
N SER A 363 -5.74 15.20 1.95
CA SER A 363 -6.15 16.26 2.88
C SER A 363 -6.88 17.42 2.20
N LEU A 364 -6.56 17.68 0.94
CA LEU A 364 -7.13 18.78 0.16
C LEU A 364 -8.38 18.38 -0.63
N VAL A 365 -8.51 17.10 -1.01
CA VAL A 365 -9.54 16.65 -1.94
C VAL A 365 -10.96 16.87 -1.43
N GLY A 366 -11.18 16.80 -0.11
CA GLY A 366 -12.50 17.11 0.47
C GLY A 366 -12.97 18.54 0.13
N ILE A 367 -12.07 19.52 0.36
CA ILE A 367 -12.32 20.94 0.05
C ILE A 367 -12.44 21.16 -1.47
N LEU A 368 -11.57 20.51 -2.24
CA LEU A 368 -11.60 20.63 -3.70
C LEU A 368 -12.88 20.08 -4.31
N LYS A 369 -13.45 19.00 -3.75
CA LYS A 369 -14.70 18.40 -4.24
C LYS A 369 -15.91 19.30 -4.02
N GLU A 370 -15.89 20.17 -3.00
CA GLU A 370 -16.94 21.17 -2.79
C GLU A 370 -16.90 22.30 -3.82
N GLN A 371 -15.68 22.63 -4.33
CA GLN A 371 -15.47 23.77 -5.23
C GLN A 371 -15.47 23.38 -6.72
N PHE A 372 -15.11 22.14 -7.04
CA PHE A 372 -14.91 21.68 -8.41
C PHE A 372 -15.76 20.46 -8.76
N PRO A 373 -16.29 20.38 -9.98
CA PRO A 373 -16.98 19.18 -10.44
C PRO A 373 -16.03 17.97 -10.47
N LEU A 374 -16.59 16.79 -10.22
CA LEU A 374 -15.84 15.53 -10.12
C LEU A 374 -14.94 15.28 -11.35
N GLY A 375 -15.46 15.48 -12.56
CA GLY A 375 -14.70 15.29 -13.78
C GLY A 375 -13.43 16.14 -13.84
N MET A 376 -13.50 17.40 -13.35
CA MET A 376 -12.32 18.27 -13.30
C MET A 376 -11.25 17.75 -12.33
N LEU A 377 -11.64 17.21 -11.18
CA LEU A 377 -10.69 16.62 -10.23
C LEU A 377 -9.98 15.39 -10.81
N TYR A 378 -10.70 14.56 -11.57
CA TYR A 378 -10.10 13.44 -12.29
C TYR A 378 -9.16 13.90 -13.41
N VAL A 379 -9.48 14.99 -14.12
CA VAL A 379 -8.57 15.61 -15.10
C VAL A 379 -7.32 16.18 -14.42
N MET A 380 -7.48 16.83 -13.25
CA MET A 380 -6.33 17.28 -12.45
C MET A 380 -5.44 16.11 -12.03
N ALA A 381 -6.01 15.00 -11.55
CA ALA A 381 -5.26 13.80 -11.22
C ALA A 381 -4.57 13.19 -12.46
N SER A 382 -5.26 13.13 -13.60
CA SER A 382 -4.69 12.68 -14.87
C SER A 382 -3.50 13.55 -15.30
N SER A 383 -3.60 14.89 -15.15
CA SER A 383 -2.49 15.80 -15.47
C SER A 383 -1.25 15.58 -14.59
N LEU A 384 -1.42 15.21 -13.31
CA LEU A 384 -0.33 14.81 -12.43
C LEU A 384 0.38 13.55 -12.95
N PHE A 385 -0.35 12.55 -13.42
CA PHE A 385 0.26 11.38 -14.06
C PHE A 385 1.00 11.76 -15.35
N ILE A 386 0.46 12.67 -16.17
CA ILE A 386 1.16 13.16 -17.37
C ILE A 386 2.44 13.90 -16.98
N ILE A 387 2.42 14.74 -15.96
CA ILE A 387 3.61 15.42 -15.43
C ILE A 387 4.66 14.40 -14.99
N GLY A 388 4.23 13.37 -14.27
CA GLY A 388 5.10 12.24 -13.87
C GLY A 388 5.70 11.52 -15.10
N ALA A 389 4.92 11.27 -16.14
CA ALA A 389 5.39 10.69 -17.40
C ALA A 389 6.42 11.59 -18.11
N ILE A 390 6.18 12.91 -18.15
CA ILE A 390 7.11 13.90 -18.74
C ILE A 390 8.43 13.93 -17.95
N ALA A 391 8.37 13.87 -16.61
CA ALA A 391 9.56 13.81 -15.77
C ALA A 391 10.44 12.59 -16.08
N MET A 392 9.87 11.52 -16.64
CA MET A 392 10.58 10.30 -17.04
C MET A 392 11.23 10.36 -18.43
N LEU A 393 10.84 11.29 -19.30
CA LEU A 393 11.36 11.36 -20.67
C LEU A 393 12.91 11.49 -20.73
N PRO A 394 13.57 12.32 -19.90
CA PRO A 394 15.02 12.39 -19.89
C PRO A 394 15.71 11.06 -19.56
N MET A 395 15.05 10.22 -18.74
CA MET A 395 15.62 8.93 -18.31
C MET A 395 15.68 7.90 -19.43
N GLN A 396 14.84 8.02 -20.47
CA GLN A 396 14.89 7.11 -21.62
C GLN A 396 16.20 7.25 -22.41
N ARG A 397 16.83 8.42 -22.34
CA ARG A 397 18.11 8.73 -23.01
C ARG A 397 19.33 8.40 -22.16
N MET A 398 19.14 8.14 -20.85
CA MET A 398 20.24 7.80 -19.96
C MET A 398 20.69 6.34 -20.22
N LYS A 399 21.95 6.14 -20.64
CA LYS A 399 22.53 4.80 -20.76
C LYS A 399 22.60 4.16 -19.35
N GLN A 400 22.24 2.90 -19.25
CA GLN A 400 22.39 2.16 -17.99
C GLN A 400 23.88 2.09 -17.64
N ALA A 401 24.27 2.75 -16.54
CA ALA A 401 25.68 2.91 -16.15
C ALA A 401 26.43 1.56 -15.93
N LYS A 402 25.70 0.51 -15.61
CA LYS A 402 26.29 -0.83 -15.38
C LYS A 402 26.67 -1.57 -16.66
N GLN A 403 25.96 -1.36 -17.78
CA GLN A 403 26.34 -2.00 -19.06
C GLN A 403 27.64 -1.45 -19.63
N VAL A 404 27.94 -0.19 -19.38
CA VAL A 404 29.20 0.44 -19.82
C VAL A 404 30.38 -0.10 -19.02
N LYS A 405 30.23 -0.34 -17.71
CA LYS A 405 31.30 -0.88 -16.86
C LYS A 405 31.63 -2.35 -17.18
N ILE A 406 30.62 -3.16 -17.48
CA ILE A 406 30.82 -4.58 -17.84
C ILE A 406 31.44 -4.69 -19.23
N ALA A 407 31.02 -3.89 -20.20
CA ALA A 407 31.62 -3.84 -21.54
C ALA A 407 33.08 -3.35 -21.50
N GLN A 408 33.41 -2.43 -20.59
CA GLN A 408 34.80 -1.98 -20.40
C GLN A 408 35.68 -2.98 -19.69
N MET A 409 35.12 -3.84 -18.80
CA MET A 409 35.89 -4.92 -18.15
C MET A 409 36.09 -6.16 -19.04
N GLN A 410 35.32 -6.32 -20.12
CA GLN A 410 35.48 -7.40 -21.10
C GLN A 410 36.46 -7.04 -22.22
N HIS A 411 36.92 -5.80 -22.30
CA HIS A 411 37.90 -5.31 -23.28
C HIS A 411 39.28 -5.00 -22.68
N HIS A 412 39.50 -5.34 -21.41
CA HIS A 412 40.79 -5.39 -20.73
C HIS A 412 41.05 -6.81 -20.22
#